data_ea417790cd4c3545ae57e87d24f10f05
#
_entry.id   ea417790cd4c3545ae57e87d24f10f05
#
_cell.length_a   1.000
_cell.length_b   1.000
_cell.length_c   1.000
_cell.angle_alpha   90.00
_cell.angle_beta   90.00
_cell.angle_gamma   90.00
#
_symmetry.space_group_name_H-M   'P 1'
#
loop_
_entity.id
_entity.type
_entity.pdbx_description
1 polymer ?
#
loop_
_entity_poly.entity_id
_entity_poly.type
_entity_poly.pdbx_seq_one_letter_code
_entity_poly.pdbx_strand_id
1 'polypeptide(L)'
;MKKNLPMNRAERAQMAMMLEVSAYPKPGNVDRCHDYPDTRLEHFLASTILVRPVFDAAEKTDGRVGDLIREAVMRTNGHSGGNTHFGALILLVPLVLGGDIEGAQAVVAATDVEDAVDFYAAFGLTSVRVAENDDLDVNDPASIAAIREQGLTLADIMAYSAPRDMVAREWTNGFALTRRCADLLHAHGCGRASIVATFLDLLASEPDTFIAKKHGEIV
;
A
#
# COMPACT_ATOMS: atom_id res chain seq x y z
N MET A 1 15.70 3.08 -33.38
CA MET A 1 15.18 2.63 -32.07
C MET A 1 15.71 3.59 -31.02
N LYS A 2 14.87 4.45 -30.43
CA LYS A 2 15.25 5.23 -29.24
C LYS A 2 15.42 4.21 -28.11
N LYS A 3 16.62 4.12 -27.50
CA LYS A 3 16.82 3.39 -26.27
C LYS A 3 15.92 4.03 -25.21
N ASN A 4 14.85 3.34 -24.81
CA ASN A 4 14.14 3.73 -23.60
C ASN A 4 15.18 3.66 -22.47
N LEU A 5 15.42 4.77 -21.79
CA LEU A 5 16.19 4.76 -20.55
C LEU A 5 15.43 3.83 -19.58
N PRO A 6 16.10 2.79 -19.05
CA PRO A 6 15.44 1.89 -18.12
C PRO A 6 15.10 2.68 -16.86
N MET A 7 13.81 2.74 -16.52
CA MET A 7 13.36 3.31 -15.24
C MET A 7 13.91 2.47 -14.09
N ASN A 8 14.42 3.13 -13.08
CA ASN A 8 14.81 2.49 -11.83
C ASN A 8 13.58 2.03 -11.01
N ARG A 9 13.76 1.33 -9.89
CA ARG A 9 12.67 0.78 -9.08
C ARG A 9 11.77 1.87 -8.51
N ALA A 10 12.36 2.95 -7.99
CA ALA A 10 11.64 4.11 -7.47
C ALA A 10 10.78 4.77 -8.56
N GLU A 11 11.31 4.96 -9.75
CA GLU A 11 10.59 5.51 -10.90
C GLU A 11 9.45 4.60 -11.37
N ARG A 12 9.67 3.27 -11.35
CA ARG A 12 8.61 2.30 -11.67
C ARG A 12 7.48 2.33 -10.66
N ALA A 13 7.79 2.40 -9.36
CA ALA A 13 6.78 2.52 -8.30
C ALA A 13 5.94 3.80 -8.47
N GLN A 14 6.58 4.95 -8.68
CA GLN A 14 5.85 6.20 -8.96
C GLN A 14 4.98 6.11 -10.21
N MET A 15 5.52 5.57 -11.31
CA MET A 15 4.78 5.42 -12.56
C MET A 15 3.57 4.49 -12.37
N ALA A 16 3.71 3.41 -11.61
CA ALA A 16 2.61 2.50 -11.30
C ALA A 16 1.48 3.22 -10.55
N MET A 17 1.81 4.01 -9.52
CA MET A 17 0.82 4.81 -8.78
C MET A 17 0.10 5.82 -9.68
N MET A 18 0.84 6.52 -10.56
CA MET A 18 0.24 7.48 -11.50
C MET A 18 -0.66 6.79 -12.52
N LEU A 19 -0.25 5.66 -13.06
CA LEU A 19 -1.02 4.91 -14.05
C LEU A 19 -2.28 4.30 -13.42
N GLU A 20 -2.18 3.80 -12.20
CA GLU A 20 -3.30 3.25 -11.45
C GLU A 20 -4.39 4.32 -11.25
N VAL A 21 -4.07 5.45 -10.62
CA VAL A 21 -5.07 6.48 -10.34
C VAL A 21 -5.62 7.13 -11.61
N SER A 22 -4.84 7.22 -12.67
CA SER A 22 -5.27 7.79 -13.96
C SER A 22 -6.07 6.83 -14.83
N ALA A 23 -6.16 5.56 -14.49
CA ALA A 23 -6.96 4.59 -15.22
C ALA A 23 -8.46 4.87 -15.05
N TYR A 24 -9.24 4.72 -16.13
CA TYR A 24 -10.67 5.01 -16.19
C TYR A 24 -11.36 4.05 -17.16
N PRO A 25 -12.56 3.54 -16.81
CA PRO A 25 -13.32 3.74 -15.57
C PRO A 25 -12.88 2.79 -14.45
N LYS A 26 -12.90 3.28 -13.19
CA LYS A 26 -12.70 2.46 -11.98
C LYS A 26 -13.87 2.66 -11.01
N PRO A 27 -14.96 1.88 -11.10
CA PRO A 27 -16.11 2.03 -10.22
C PRO A 27 -15.71 2.02 -8.74
N GLY A 28 -16.20 3.02 -7.98
CA GLY A 28 -15.93 3.12 -6.54
C GLY A 28 -14.61 3.81 -6.17
N ASN A 29 -13.74 4.14 -7.13
CA ASN A 29 -12.46 4.79 -6.88
C ASN A 29 -12.38 6.17 -7.52
N VAL A 30 -11.46 7.02 -7.01
CA VAL A 30 -11.01 8.19 -7.74
C VAL A 30 -10.30 7.73 -9.01
N ASP A 31 -10.61 8.39 -10.10
CA ASP A 31 -9.94 8.22 -11.38
C ASP A 31 -9.86 9.56 -12.13
N ARG A 32 -9.30 9.58 -13.34
CA ARG A 32 -9.12 10.85 -14.10
C ARG A 32 -10.42 11.55 -14.50
N CYS A 33 -11.57 10.95 -14.31
CA CYS A 33 -12.89 11.47 -14.67
C CYS A 33 -13.85 11.52 -13.47
N HIS A 34 -13.41 11.05 -12.30
CA HIS A 34 -14.25 10.92 -11.11
C HIS A 34 -13.49 11.31 -9.86
N ASP A 35 -13.97 12.32 -9.18
CA ASP A 35 -13.51 12.78 -7.88
C ASP A 35 -14.56 12.52 -6.80
N TYR A 36 -14.12 12.50 -5.54
CA TYR A 36 -15.01 12.60 -4.38
C TYR A 36 -14.92 14.00 -3.76
N PRO A 37 -15.90 14.41 -2.93
CA PRO A 37 -15.93 15.75 -2.37
C PRO A 37 -14.67 16.17 -1.61
N ASP A 38 -14.02 15.21 -0.94
CA ASP A 38 -12.84 15.39 -0.09
C ASP A 38 -11.55 14.83 -0.70
N THR A 39 -11.64 14.02 -1.77
CA THR A 39 -10.50 13.35 -2.36
C THR A 39 -10.54 13.40 -3.88
N ARG A 40 -9.52 14.00 -4.50
CA ARG A 40 -9.43 14.26 -5.94
C ARG A 40 -8.19 13.61 -6.55
N LEU A 41 -8.18 13.52 -7.89
CA LEU A 41 -7.03 13.04 -8.66
C LEU A 41 -5.72 13.74 -8.27
N GLU A 42 -5.75 15.08 -8.11
CA GLU A 42 -4.56 15.86 -7.79
C GLU A 42 -3.94 15.46 -6.45
N HIS A 43 -4.73 15.04 -5.46
CA HIS A 43 -4.21 14.54 -4.18
C HIS A 43 -3.39 13.26 -4.36
N PHE A 44 -3.84 12.34 -5.22
CA PHE A 44 -3.10 11.13 -5.57
C PHE A 44 -1.82 11.44 -6.35
N LEU A 45 -1.88 12.36 -7.32
CA LEU A 45 -0.70 12.78 -8.06
C LEU A 45 0.33 13.47 -7.16
N ALA A 46 -0.13 14.35 -6.27
CA ALA A 46 0.72 15.00 -5.28
C ALA A 46 1.40 13.97 -4.36
N SER A 47 0.64 13.00 -3.83
CA SER A 47 1.20 11.90 -3.03
C SER A 47 2.30 11.15 -3.77
N THR A 48 2.08 10.85 -5.05
CA THR A 48 3.07 10.15 -5.88
C THR A 48 4.37 10.95 -6.05
N ILE A 49 4.28 12.27 -6.14
CA ILE A 49 5.47 13.15 -6.22
C ILE A 49 6.16 13.21 -4.85
N LEU A 50 5.39 13.40 -3.78
CA LEU A 50 5.92 13.60 -2.42
C LEU A 50 6.59 12.36 -1.85
N VAL A 51 6.18 11.15 -2.25
CA VAL A 51 6.77 9.89 -1.78
C VAL A 51 8.11 9.55 -2.43
N ARG A 52 8.51 10.25 -3.49
CA ARG A 52 9.73 9.94 -4.25
C ARG A 52 10.99 9.77 -3.39
N PRO A 53 11.32 10.64 -2.42
CA PRO A 53 12.52 10.46 -1.60
C PRO A 53 12.53 9.15 -0.81
N VAL A 54 11.35 8.66 -0.39
CA VAL A 54 11.22 7.37 0.31
C VAL A 54 11.56 6.20 -0.63
N PHE A 55 11.03 6.22 -1.85
CA PHE A 55 11.38 5.18 -2.83
C PHE A 55 12.85 5.24 -3.24
N ASP A 56 13.46 6.43 -3.32
CA ASP A 56 14.90 6.57 -3.57
C ASP A 56 15.76 6.00 -2.43
N ALA A 57 15.31 6.16 -1.17
CA ALA A 57 15.96 5.54 -0.01
C ALA A 57 15.78 4.01 -0.03
N ALA A 58 14.54 3.54 -0.25
CA ALA A 58 14.24 2.12 -0.37
C ALA A 58 15.06 1.44 -1.48
N GLU A 59 15.23 2.08 -2.64
CA GLU A 59 16.04 1.54 -3.74
C GLU A 59 17.50 1.37 -3.37
N LYS A 60 18.02 2.23 -2.49
CA LYS A 60 19.39 2.16 -1.96
C LYS A 60 19.52 1.23 -0.76
N THR A 61 18.43 0.59 -0.35
CA THR A 61 18.36 -0.21 0.88
C THR A 61 18.72 0.61 2.14
N ASP A 62 18.36 1.89 2.13
CA ASP A 62 18.60 2.83 3.22
C ASP A 62 17.28 3.01 4.01
N GLY A 63 17.25 2.53 5.24
CA GLY A 63 16.11 2.56 6.13
C GLY A 63 15.42 1.20 6.34
N ARG A 64 14.68 1.12 7.44
CA ARG A 64 13.83 -0.02 7.78
C ARG A 64 12.46 0.13 7.12
N VAL A 65 11.74 -0.99 6.97
CA VAL A 65 10.41 -1.01 6.34
C VAL A 65 9.42 -0.10 7.07
N GLY A 66 9.31 -0.23 8.38
CA GLY A 66 8.37 0.55 9.20
C GLY A 66 8.65 2.05 9.15
N ASP A 67 9.94 2.44 9.28
CA ASP A 67 10.35 3.84 9.19
C ASP A 67 10.06 4.44 7.81
N LEU A 68 10.38 3.71 6.73
CA LEU A 68 10.09 4.13 5.36
C LEU A 68 8.58 4.27 5.11
N ILE A 69 7.75 3.35 5.64
CA ILE A 69 6.29 3.47 5.54
C ILE A 69 5.82 4.71 6.32
N ARG A 70 6.32 4.94 7.53
CA ARG A 70 5.98 6.12 8.34
C ARG A 70 6.35 7.41 7.63
N GLU A 71 7.56 7.51 7.08
CA GLU A 71 7.98 8.68 6.31
C GLU A 71 7.12 8.88 5.04
N ALA A 72 6.79 7.79 4.34
CA ALA A 72 5.91 7.84 3.18
C ALA A 72 4.54 8.42 3.53
N VAL A 73 3.94 7.96 4.63
CA VAL A 73 2.65 8.46 5.13
C VAL A 73 2.74 9.94 5.53
N MET A 74 3.79 10.33 6.27
CA MET A 74 4.02 11.74 6.63
C MET A 74 4.06 12.65 5.40
N ARG A 75 4.79 12.24 4.37
CA ARG A 75 4.95 13.02 3.14
C ARG A 75 3.65 13.10 2.34
N THR A 76 2.94 11.99 2.23
CA THR A 76 1.73 11.89 1.42
C THR A 76 0.49 12.50 2.10
N ASN A 77 0.50 12.70 3.42
CA ASN A 77 -0.55 13.40 4.15
C ASN A 77 -0.38 14.94 4.17
N GLY A 78 0.60 15.49 3.49
CA GLY A 78 0.85 16.93 3.44
C GLY A 78 -0.18 17.75 2.64
N HIS A 79 -1.23 17.12 2.11
CA HIS A 79 -2.34 17.76 1.39
C HIS A 79 -3.70 17.49 2.06
N SER A 80 -4.74 18.24 1.66
CA SER A 80 -6.08 18.18 2.25
C SER A 80 -6.90 16.93 1.91
N GLY A 81 -6.42 16.07 1.00
CA GLY A 81 -7.12 14.88 0.51
C GLY A 81 -6.97 13.65 1.42
N GLY A 82 -6.36 13.80 2.60
CA GLY A 82 -6.16 12.71 3.54
C GLY A 82 -5.24 11.62 3.01
N ASN A 83 -5.47 10.39 3.47
CA ASN A 83 -4.64 9.24 3.13
C ASN A 83 -5.00 8.64 1.77
N THR A 84 -4.24 9.00 0.74
CA THR A 84 -4.53 8.58 -0.64
C THR A 84 -3.94 7.23 -1.05
N HIS A 85 -2.77 6.85 -0.53
CA HIS A 85 -2.01 5.68 -1.02
C HIS A 85 -1.52 4.73 0.09
N PHE A 86 -2.04 4.79 1.31
CA PHE A 86 -1.49 4.06 2.45
C PHE A 86 -1.35 2.55 2.17
N GLY A 87 -2.43 1.89 1.73
CA GLY A 87 -2.38 0.47 1.37
C GLY A 87 -1.36 0.16 0.26
N ALA A 88 -1.25 1.03 -0.74
CA ALA A 88 -0.24 0.88 -1.79
C ALA A 88 1.19 1.02 -1.25
N LEU A 89 1.43 1.96 -0.32
CA LEU A 89 2.74 2.18 0.28
C LEU A 89 3.20 0.98 1.13
N ILE A 90 2.29 0.33 1.86
CA ILE A 90 2.56 -0.90 2.62
C ILE A 90 3.09 -2.02 1.71
N LEU A 91 2.64 -2.09 0.46
CA LEU A 91 3.08 -3.10 -0.51
C LEU A 91 4.29 -2.62 -1.33
N LEU A 92 4.32 -1.36 -1.75
CA LEU A 92 5.37 -0.84 -2.64
C LEU A 92 6.71 -0.66 -1.93
N VAL A 93 6.74 -0.26 -0.66
CA VAL A 93 8.00 -0.08 0.09
C VAL A 93 8.80 -1.38 0.14
N PRO A 94 8.27 -2.52 0.61
CA PRO A 94 9.03 -3.78 0.58
C PRO A 94 9.37 -4.26 -0.84
N LEU A 95 8.54 -4.00 -1.85
CA LEU A 95 8.84 -4.35 -3.24
C LEU A 95 10.00 -3.52 -3.81
N VAL A 96 10.09 -2.25 -3.47
CA VAL A 96 11.22 -1.40 -3.91
C VAL A 96 12.50 -1.78 -3.17
N LEU A 97 12.43 -2.03 -1.85
CA LEU A 97 13.56 -2.52 -1.05
C LEU A 97 14.09 -3.86 -1.57
N GLY A 98 13.21 -4.83 -1.74
CA GLY A 98 13.56 -6.19 -2.16
C GLY A 98 13.98 -6.29 -3.63
N GLY A 99 13.49 -5.41 -4.48
CA GLY A 99 13.79 -5.38 -5.91
C GLY A 99 12.89 -6.26 -6.78
N ASP A 100 12.37 -7.33 -6.23
CA ASP A 100 11.37 -8.23 -6.79
C ASP A 100 10.49 -8.80 -5.67
N ILE A 101 9.58 -9.70 -6.01
CA ILE A 101 8.65 -10.27 -5.03
C ILE A 101 9.37 -11.20 -4.04
N GLU A 102 10.34 -11.97 -4.48
CA GLU A 102 11.14 -12.85 -3.63
C GLU A 102 11.96 -12.03 -2.62
N GLY A 103 12.58 -10.95 -3.08
CA GLY A 103 13.26 -9.99 -2.22
C GLY A 103 12.31 -9.28 -1.25
N ALA A 104 11.11 -8.90 -1.70
CA ALA A 104 10.08 -8.32 -0.83
C ALA A 104 9.64 -9.29 0.27
N GLN A 105 9.47 -10.59 -0.03
CA GLN A 105 9.19 -11.62 0.97
C GLN A 105 10.29 -11.71 2.02
N ALA A 106 11.55 -11.67 1.60
CA ALA A 106 12.68 -11.67 2.53
C ALA A 106 12.69 -10.41 3.41
N VAL A 107 12.39 -9.26 2.81
CA VAL A 107 12.31 -7.96 3.51
C VAL A 107 11.20 -8.00 4.57
N VAL A 108 9.99 -8.42 4.25
CA VAL A 108 8.88 -8.47 5.22
C VAL A 108 9.10 -9.49 6.32
N ALA A 109 9.72 -10.63 6.00
CA ALA A 109 10.07 -11.65 7.00
C ALA A 109 11.19 -11.20 7.96
N ALA A 110 12.01 -10.23 7.57
CA ALA A 110 13.11 -9.69 8.38
C ALA A 110 12.71 -8.47 9.23
N THR A 111 11.44 -8.05 9.19
CA THR A 111 10.96 -6.92 9.99
C THR A 111 11.03 -7.22 11.48
N ASP A 112 11.26 -6.17 12.28
CA ASP A 112 11.42 -6.28 13.73
C ASP A 112 10.35 -5.50 14.52
N VAL A 113 10.53 -5.40 15.84
CA VAL A 113 9.63 -4.69 16.76
C VAL A 113 9.60 -3.18 16.46
N GLU A 114 10.75 -2.59 16.12
CA GLU A 114 10.79 -1.15 15.83
C GLU A 114 10.12 -0.84 14.47
N ASP A 115 10.12 -1.78 13.51
CA ASP A 115 9.28 -1.66 12.29
C ASP A 115 7.79 -1.63 12.64
N ALA A 116 7.36 -2.45 13.60
CA ALA A 116 5.98 -2.45 14.09
C ALA A 116 5.62 -1.12 14.77
N VAL A 117 6.50 -0.60 15.61
CA VAL A 117 6.31 0.68 16.31
C VAL A 117 6.22 1.85 15.31
N ASP A 118 7.13 1.91 14.33
CA ASP A 118 7.11 2.93 13.28
C ASP A 118 5.83 2.86 12.44
N PHE A 119 5.38 1.64 12.12
CA PHE A 119 4.14 1.41 11.39
C PHE A 119 2.90 1.91 12.17
N TYR A 120 2.83 1.64 13.49
CA TYR A 120 1.76 2.14 14.34
C TYR A 120 1.79 3.67 14.45
N ALA A 121 2.98 4.26 14.56
CA ALA A 121 3.13 5.71 14.51
C ALA A 121 2.63 6.32 13.20
N ALA A 122 2.75 5.60 12.07
CA ALA A 122 2.20 6.03 10.79
C ALA A 122 0.66 6.11 10.81
N PHE A 123 -0.04 5.19 11.46
CA PHE A 123 -1.50 5.26 11.61
C PHE A 123 -1.95 6.49 12.37
N GLY A 124 -1.25 6.87 13.45
CA GLY A 124 -1.53 8.08 14.21
C GLY A 124 -1.45 9.38 13.38
N LEU A 125 -0.80 9.33 12.21
CA LEU A 125 -0.72 10.44 11.26
C LEU A 125 -1.88 10.42 10.25
N THR A 126 -2.70 9.37 10.24
CA THR A 126 -3.80 9.20 9.29
C THR A 126 -5.15 9.35 9.99
N SER A 127 -6.19 9.67 9.22
CA SER A 127 -7.57 9.63 9.70
C SER A 127 -8.25 8.28 9.38
N VAL A 128 -7.47 7.22 9.18
CA VAL A 128 -8.00 5.89 8.91
C VAL A 128 -8.67 5.36 10.18
N ARG A 129 -9.98 5.09 10.09
CA ARG A 129 -10.71 4.42 11.16
C ARG A 129 -10.45 2.92 11.05
N VAL A 130 -9.82 2.36 12.08
CA VAL A 130 -9.76 0.91 12.29
C VAL A 130 -10.92 0.52 13.22
N ALA A 131 -11.43 -0.69 13.12
CA ALA A 131 -12.52 -1.15 13.97
C ALA A 131 -12.09 -1.14 15.46
N GLU A 132 -12.94 -0.57 16.32
CA GLU A 132 -12.66 -0.26 17.74
C GLU A 132 -12.54 -1.48 18.68
N ASN A 133 -12.36 -2.69 18.22
CA ASN A 133 -12.47 -3.91 19.05
C ASN A 133 -11.28 -4.87 18.90
N ASP A 134 -10.06 -4.38 18.70
CA ASP A 134 -8.88 -5.24 18.64
C ASP A 134 -7.92 -4.94 19.80
N ASP A 135 -7.36 -5.98 20.41
CA ASP A 135 -6.35 -5.91 21.49
C ASP A 135 -5.08 -5.11 21.09
N LEU A 136 -4.92 -4.81 19.80
CA LEU A 136 -3.87 -4.00 19.19
C LEU A 136 -4.47 -2.87 18.34
N ASP A 137 -5.36 -2.06 18.93
CA ASP A 137 -5.93 -0.89 18.23
C ASP A 137 -4.82 0.11 17.87
N VAL A 138 -4.65 0.37 16.59
CA VAL A 138 -3.65 1.32 16.06
C VAL A 138 -3.87 2.77 16.55
N ASN A 139 -5.05 3.08 17.08
CA ASN A 139 -5.38 4.40 17.65
C ASN A 139 -5.11 4.46 19.16
N ASP A 140 -4.80 3.33 19.81
CA ASP A 140 -4.50 3.30 21.24
C ASP A 140 -2.97 3.44 21.48
N PRO A 141 -2.52 4.50 22.16
CA PRO A 141 -1.11 4.63 22.56
C PRO A 141 -0.58 3.45 23.39
N ALA A 142 -1.45 2.72 24.09
CA ALA A 142 -1.08 1.53 24.84
C ALA A 142 -0.63 0.38 23.94
N SER A 143 -1.09 0.33 22.68
CA SER A 143 -0.70 -0.70 21.71
C SER A 143 0.80 -0.70 21.41
N ILE A 144 1.43 0.47 21.35
CA ILE A 144 2.90 0.57 21.16
C ILE A 144 3.65 -0.04 22.33
N ALA A 145 3.17 0.19 23.55
CA ALA A 145 3.78 -0.42 24.74
C ALA A 145 3.62 -1.95 24.72
N ALA A 146 2.42 -2.44 24.37
CA ALA A 146 2.13 -3.86 24.25
C ALA A 146 2.98 -4.55 23.16
N ILE A 147 3.18 -3.91 22.01
CA ILE A 147 4.05 -4.39 20.92
C ILE A 147 5.47 -4.61 21.44
N ARG A 148 6.03 -3.64 22.17
CA ARG A 148 7.38 -3.76 22.74
C ARG A 148 7.47 -4.80 23.83
N GLU A 149 6.50 -4.87 24.73
CA GLU A 149 6.47 -5.83 25.82
C GLU A 149 6.35 -7.28 25.33
N GLN A 150 5.52 -7.50 24.29
CA GLN A 150 5.31 -8.81 23.70
C GLN A 150 6.36 -9.17 22.63
N GLY A 151 7.19 -8.23 22.21
CA GLY A 151 8.22 -8.44 21.19
C GLY A 151 7.63 -8.70 19.80
N LEU A 152 6.46 -8.12 19.47
CA LEU A 152 5.77 -8.35 18.21
C LEU A 152 6.46 -7.61 17.06
N THR A 153 6.86 -8.36 16.05
CA THR A 153 7.41 -7.81 14.80
C THR A 153 6.29 -7.26 13.90
N LEU A 154 6.66 -6.47 12.90
CA LEU A 154 5.67 -6.00 11.92
C LEU A 154 5.07 -7.17 11.13
N ALA A 155 5.85 -8.22 10.86
CA ALA A 155 5.35 -9.45 10.23
C ALA A 155 4.28 -10.15 11.10
N ASP A 156 4.46 -10.20 12.42
CA ASP A 156 3.46 -10.77 13.35
C ASP A 156 2.16 -9.98 13.33
N ILE A 157 2.23 -8.65 13.30
CA ILE A 157 1.06 -7.77 13.20
C ILE A 157 0.32 -7.96 11.87
N MET A 158 1.06 -8.07 10.77
CA MET A 158 0.44 -8.36 9.47
C MET A 158 -0.20 -9.76 9.46
N ALA A 159 0.42 -10.75 10.07
CA ALA A 159 -0.15 -12.10 10.20
C ALA A 159 -1.46 -12.09 11.02
N TYR A 160 -1.51 -11.34 12.10
CA TYR A 160 -2.73 -11.15 12.91
C TYR A 160 -3.87 -10.49 12.10
N SER A 161 -3.54 -9.50 11.28
CA SER A 161 -4.52 -8.75 10.48
C SER A 161 -4.94 -9.46 9.19
N ALA A 162 -4.14 -10.37 8.67
CA ALA A 162 -4.31 -11.02 7.36
C ALA A 162 -5.69 -11.67 7.11
N PRO A 163 -6.37 -12.29 8.10
CA PRO A 163 -7.70 -12.86 7.89
C PRO A 163 -8.77 -11.83 7.53
N ARG A 164 -8.57 -10.56 7.90
CA ARG A 164 -9.56 -9.47 7.78
C ARG A 164 -9.09 -8.31 6.88
N ASP A 165 -7.86 -8.36 6.41
CA ASP A 165 -7.25 -7.29 5.63
C ASP A 165 -6.45 -7.85 4.46
N MET A 166 -6.84 -7.49 3.23
CA MET A 166 -6.21 -8.01 2.03
C MET A 166 -4.78 -7.51 1.84
N VAL A 167 -4.44 -6.30 2.32
CA VAL A 167 -3.08 -5.75 2.24
C VAL A 167 -2.15 -6.50 3.19
N ALA A 168 -2.59 -6.72 4.43
CA ALA A 168 -1.86 -7.53 5.40
C ALA A 168 -1.70 -8.99 4.93
N ARG A 169 -2.73 -9.55 4.27
CA ARG A 169 -2.69 -10.90 3.70
C ARG A 169 -1.59 -11.07 2.65
N GLU A 170 -1.29 -10.05 1.83
CA GLU A 170 -0.20 -10.09 0.85
C GLU A 170 1.16 -10.32 1.49
N TRP A 171 1.40 -9.79 2.68
CA TRP A 171 2.64 -10.04 3.43
C TRP A 171 2.79 -11.49 3.87
N THR A 172 1.69 -12.19 4.12
CA THR A 172 1.69 -13.56 4.67
C THR A 172 1.60 -14.65 3.62
N ASN A 173 1.09 -14.32 2.42
CA ASN A 173 0.86 -15.29 1.35
C ASN A 173 1.86 -15.18 0.18
N GLY A 174 2.92 -14.40 0.36
CA GLY A 174 3.95 -14.23 -0.65
C GLY A 174 3.57 -13.31 -1.80
N PHE A 175 2.76 -12.29 -1.54
CA PHE A 175 2.25 -11.34 -2.55
C PHE A 175 1.45 -12.04 -3.67
N ALA A 176 0.60 -13.00 -3.28
CA ALA A 176 -0.11 -13.86 -4.23
C ALA A 176 -1.07 -13.07 -5.13
N LEU A 177 -1.81 -12.10 -4.57
CA LEU A 177 -2.72 -11.27 -5.34
C LEU A 177 -1.95 -10.30 -6.24
N THR A 178 -0.83 -9.74 -5.77
CA THR A 178 0.08 -8.91 -6.56
C THR A 178 0.62 -9.69 -7.78
N ARG A 179 1.05 -10.94 -7.60
CA ARG A 179 1.47 -11.81 -8.72
C ARG A 179 0.34 -12.03 -9.70
N ARG A 180 -0.85 -12.40 -9.22
CA ARG A 180 -2.03 -12.60 -10.05
C ARG A 180 -2.39 -11.33 -10.83
N CYS A 181 -2.30 -10.14 -10.22
CA CYS A 181 -2.51 -8.86 -10.91
C CYS A 181 -1.52 -8.66 -12.05
N ALA A 182 -0.24 -8.97 -11.84
CA ALA A 182 0.77 -8.87 -12.88
C ALA A 182 0.47 -9.80 -14.06
N ASP A 183 0.07 -11.06 -13.80
CA ASP A 183 -0.32 -12.02 -14.81
C ASP A 183 -1.55 -11.55 -15.61
N LEU A 184 -2.58 -11.01 -14.93
CA LEU A 184 -3.77 -10.45 -15.58
C LEU A 184 -3.41 -9.23 -16.45
N LEU A 185 -2.56 -8.32 -15.97
CA LEU A 185 -2.09 -7.18 -16.76
C LEU A 185 -1.39 -7.63 -18.05
N HIS A 186 -0.56 -8.68 -17.98
CA HIS A 186 0.08 -9.27 -19.13
C HIS A 186 -0.93 -9.93 -20.08
N ALA A 187 -1.88 -10.69 -19.56
CA ALA A 187 -2.94 -11.33 -20.34
C ALA A 187 -3.80 -10.31 -21.06
N HIS A 188 -4.09 -9.16 -20.45
CA HIS A 188 -4.83 -8.06 -21.08
C HIS A 188 -3.99 -7.15 -21.99
N GLY A 189 -2.68 -7.44 -22.21
CA GLY A 189 -1.82 -6.77 -23.20
C GLY A 189 -1.07 -5.52 -22.72
N CYS A 190 -0.96 -5.28 -21.42
CA CYS A 190 -0.15 -4.21 -20.79
C CYS A 190 -0.45 -2.78 -21.28
N GLY A 191 -1.64 -2.48 -21.77
CA GLY A 191 -2.10 -1.17 -22.21
C GLY A 191 -2.93 -0.46 -21.12
N ARG A 192 -3.43 0.74 -21.41
CA ARG A 192 -4.32 1.47 -20.49
C ARG A 192 -5.58 0.70 -20.15
N ALA A 193 -6.17 0.02 -21.14
CA ALA A 193 -7.35 -0.83 -20.94
C ALA A 193 -7.05 -2.03 -20.04
N SER A 194 -5.81 -2.52 -20.03
CA SER A 194 -5.40 -3.66 -19.21
C SER A 194 -5.48 -3.36 -17.73
N ILE A 195 -5.15 -2.14 -17.30
CA ILE A 195 -5.24 -1.71 -15.88
C ILE A 195 -6.71 -1.78 -15.45
N VAL A 196 -7.61 -1.25 -16.26
CA VAL A 196 -9.06 -1.28 -15.98
C VAL A 196 -9.60 -2.71 -15.97
N ALA A 197 -9.23 -3.52 -16.96
CA ALA A 197 -9.67 -4.91 -17.03
C ALA A 197 -9.19 -5.72 -15.82
N THR A 198 -7.91 -5.57 -15.44
CA THR A 198 -7.36 -6.20 -14.23
C THR A 198 -8.07 -5.73 -12.97
N PHE A 199 -8.33 -4.43 -12.83
CA PHE A 199 -9.10 -3.88 -11.71
C PHE A 199 -10.49 -4.52 -11.61
N LEU A 200 -11.21 -4.64 -12.74
CA LEU A 200 -12.54 -5.26 -12.77
C LEU A 200 -12.51 -6.76 -12.48
N ASP A 201 -11.51 -7.49 -12.98
CA ASP A 201 -11.32 -8.91 -12.67
C ASP A 201 -11.08 -9.13 -11.17
N LEU A 202 -10.29 -8.25 -10.55
CA LEU A 202 -10.06 -8.30 -9.10
C LEU A 202 -11.33 -8.00 -8.34
N LEU A 203 -12.02 -6.92 -8.68
CA LEU A 203 -13.26 -6.53 -8.03
C LEU A 203 -14.34 -7.60 -8.13
N ALA A 204 -14.37 -8.37 -9.23
CA ALA A 204 -15.29 -9.48 -9.43
C ALA A 204 -14.92 -10.75 -8.66
N SER A 205 -13.66 -10.93 -8.26
CA SER A 205 -13.16 -12.17 -7.67
C SER A 205 -12.74 -12.06 -6.21
N GLU A 206 -12.46 -10.86 -5.73
CA GLU A 206 -11.99 -10.60 -4.36
C GLU A 206 -12.88 -9.52 -3.70
N PRO A 207 -13.39 -9.75 -2.49
CA PRO A 207 -14.07 -8.70 -1.76
C PRO A 207 -13.06 -7.59 -1.38
N ASP A 208 -13.41 -6.34 -1.67
CA ASP A 208 -12.63 -5.20 -1.20
C ASP A 208 -12.81 -5.05 0.31
N THR A 209 -11.81 -5.48 1.07
CA THR A 209 -11.86 -5.47 2.54
C THR A 209 -11.92 -4.06 3.12
N PHE A 210 -11.44 -3.04 2.39
CA PHE A 210 -11.55 -1.64 2.82
C PHE A 210 -13.01 -1.14 2.68
N ILE A 211 -13.66 -1.45 1.57
CA ILE A 211 -15.08 -1.12 1.35
C ILE A 211 -15.96 -1.89 2.34
N ALA A 212 -15.70 -3.18 2.53
CA ALA A 212 -16.43 -4.00 3.49
C ALA A 212 -16.33 -3.44 4.93
N LYS A 213 -15.14 -3.02 5.37
CA LYS A 213 -14.95 -2.37 6.68
C LYS A 213 -15.69 -1.03 6.81
N LYS A 214 -15.80 -0.27 5.72
CA LYS A 214 -16.43 1.06 5.72
C LYS A 214 -17.96 1.00 5.71
N HIS A 215 -18.53 0.02 5.04
CA HIS A 215 -19.98 -0.06 4.77
C HIS A 215 -20.67 -1.28 5.36
N GLY A 216 -19.97 -2.15 6.07
CA GLY A 216 -20.42 -3.47 6.48
C GLY A 216 -20.35 -4.48 5.33
N GLU A 217 -20.47 -5.77 5.64
CA GLU A 217 -20.58 -6.80 4.62
C GLU A 217 -21.83 -6.53 3.78
N ILE A 218 -21.64 -6.22 2.52
CA ILE A 218 -22.72 -6.20 1.54
C ILE A 218 -22.99 -7.67 1.22
N VAL A 219 -24.07 -8.19 1.78
CA VAL A 219 -24.64 -9.50 1.46
C VAL A 219 -25.21 -9.49 0.06
#